data_33bcff8f064b966e4872d94cc2a8f439
#
_entry.id   33bcff8f064b966e4872d94cc2a8f439
#
_cell.length_a   1.000
_cell.length_b   1.000
_cell.length_c   1.000
_cell.angle_alpha   90.00
_cell.angle_beta   90.00
_cell.angle_gamma   90.00
#
_symmetry.space_group_name_H-M   'P 1'
#
loop_
_entity.id
_entity.type
_entity.pdbx_description
1 polymer ?
#
loop_
_entity_poly.entity_id
_entity_poly.type
_entity_poly.pdbx_seq_one_letter_code
_entity_poly.pdbx_strand_id
1 'polypeptide(L)'
;MPDLSAELDQSLIVSLTCPVCGCALHISDNRRSLVCDGARTHCFDGGGGGYLPLAPRHPGGGDARDAVRARSHFLNSGYYEPARAALCRLAAEHFPSGGCLLDAGCGEGYYSIGLAASGFAVMGFDLSKYAVDAAARRARAERLRKASRDGSHTLFAVGSVFELPVRDACVDGVVNVFAPCAPAEFARVLKPGGKLIVAGAGEEHLMGLKRLLYDETHVNDSRRDLPGADVPLTLSERRTVSFSMTVEGRENLDALFSMTPYYWRTSRDGQGRLAAADRLETSVSFDFFVYTKTVDE
;
A
#
# COMPACT_ATOMS: atom_id res chain seq x y z
N MET A 1 20.97 4.07 14.38
CA MET A 1 20.08 4.50 13.28
C MET A 1 20.72 4.07 11.97
N PRO A 2 19.95 3.58 10.99
CA PRO A 2 20.50 3.17 9.69
C PRO A 2 21.06 4.36 8.92
N ASP A 3 21.99 4.08 8.02
CA ASP A 3 22.48 5.04 7.01
C ASP A 3 21.40 5.14 5.91
N LEU A 4 20.69 6.27 5.85
CA LEU A 4 19.61 6.48 4.89
C LEU A 4 20.10 6.46 3.44
N SER A 5 21.35 6.83 3.18
CA SER A 5 21.92 6.78 1.83
C SER A 5 22.12 5.36 1.29
N ALA A 6 22.21 4.39 2.19
CA ALA A 6 22.31 2.97 1.85
C ALA A 6 20.94 2.25 1.87
N GLU A 7 19.97 2.79 2.60
CA GLU A 7 18.65 2.15 2.78
C GLU A 7 17.59 2.67 1.80
N LEU A 8 17.70 3.93 1.35
CA LEU A 8 16.70 4.58 0.49
C LEU A 8 17.24 4.78 -0.92
N ASP A 9 16.34 4.68 -1.89
CA ASP A 9 16.63 5.14 -3.24
C ASP A 9 16.65 6.68 -3.27
N GLN A 10 17.83 7.22 -3.51
CA GLN A 10 18.04 8.68 -3.54
C GLN A 10 17.25 9.35 -4.67
N SER A 11 16.99 8.66 -5.78
CA SER A 11 16.19 9.18 -6.88
C SER A 11 14.74 9.47 -6.50
N LEU A 12 14.20 8.76 -5.48
CA LEU A 12 12.86 8.97 -4.96
C LEU A 12 12.77 10.15 -3.99
N ILE A 13 13.88 10.49 -3.32
CA ILE A 13 13.92 11.60 -2.33
C ILE A 13 13.63 12.95 -2.99
N VAL A 14 14.05 13.14 -4.24
CA VAL A 14 13.79 14.38 -4.98
C VAL A 14 12.31 14.65 -5.24
N SER A 15 11.47 13.62 -5.16
CA SER A 15 10.02 13.75 -5.27
C SER A 15 9.34 14.14 -3.95
N LEU A 16 10.07 14.10 -2.83
CA LEU A 16 9.51 14.42 -1.52
C LEU A 16 9.54 15.91 -1.23
N THR A 17 8.58 16.34 -0.41
CA THR A 17 8.52 17.69 0.16
C THR A 17 8.49 17.64 1.67
N CYS A 18 8.94 18.71 2.30
CA CYS A 18 8.82 18.86 3.75
C CYS A 18 7.34 18.95 4.16
N PRO A 19 6.82 18.05 4.99
CA PRO A 19 5.41 18.07 5.40
C PRO A 19 5.04 19.28 6.30
N VAL A 20 6.01 20.13 6.65
CA VAL A 20 5.78 21.32 7.47
C VAL A 20 5.78 22.60 6.65
N CYS A 21 6.68 22.72 5.67
CA CYS A 21 6.87 23.97 4.89
C CYS A 21 6.85 23.78 3.37
N GLY A 22 6.65 22.56 2.86
CA GLY A 22 6.59 22.26 1.42
C GLY A 22 7.94 22.34 0.67
N CYS A 23 9.04 22.75 1.31
CA CYS A 23 10.34 22.85 0.69
C CYS A 23 10.92 21.45 0.34
N ALA A 24 11.91 21.43 -0.55
CA ALA A 24 12.63 20.21 -0.91
C ALA A 24 13.28 19.55 0.30
N LEU A 25 13.43 18.24 0.23
CA LEU A 25 14.12 17.42 1.23
C LEU A 25 15.40 16.84 0.65
N HIS A 26 16.44 16.75 1.47
CA HIS A 26 17.70 16.06 1.15
C HIS A 26 18.23 15.29 2.35
N ILE A 27 19.15 14.35 2.11
CA ILE A 27 19.81 13.60 3.19
C ILE A 27 20.81 14.54 3.89
N SER A 28 20.75 14.59 5.21
CA SER A 28 21.69 15.34 6.05
C SER A 28 23.13 14.78 5.97
N ASP A 29 24.13 15.58 6.30
CA ASP A 29 25.55 15.19 6.27
C ASP A 29 25.85 13.92 7.11
N ASN A 30 25.14 13.73 8.23
CA ASN A 30 25.28 12.56 9.08
C ASN A 30 24.57 11.30 8.51
N ARG A 31 23.87 11.42 7.38
CA ARG A 31 23.14 10.37 6.66
C ARG A 31 22.04 9.65 7.47
N ARG A 32 21.57 10.25 8.56
CA ARG A 32 20.57 9.63 9.46
C ARG A 32 19.21 10.28 9.40
N SER A 33 19.13 11.45 8.77
CA SER A 33 17.93 12.28 8.72
C SER A 33 17.70 12.84 7.33
N LEU A 34 16.44 13.19 7.02
CA LEU A 34 16.14 14.15 5.97
C LEU A 34 16.02 15.54 6.58
N VAL A 35 16.50 16.55 5.87
CA VAL A 35 16.38 17.96 6.25
C VAL A 35 15.82 18.76 5.09
N CYS A 36 15.10 19.85 5.37
CA CYS A 36 14.54 20.71 4.32
C CYS A 36 15.34 21.99 4.12
N ASP A 37 15.21 22.56 2.92
CA ASP A 37 15.83 23.83 2.49
C ASP A 37 15.02 25.07 2.88
N GLY A 38 14.05 24.97 3.77
CA GLY A 38 13.19 26.07 4.19
C GLY A 38 13.94 27.10 5.03
N ALA A 39 13.35 28.31 5.17
CA ALA A 39 13.89 29.38 6.02
C ALA A 39 14.12 28.94 7.47
N ARG A 40 13.32 28.00 7.94
CA ARG A 40 13.53 27.21 9.17
C ARG A 40 13.74 25.76 8.77
N THR A 41 14.89 25.21 9.08
CA THR A 41 15.20 23.80 8.79
C THR A 41 14.38 22.87 9.65
N HIS A 42 13.63 21.97 9.01
CA HIS A 42 12.93 20.85 9.66
C HIS A 42 13.74 19.58 9.42
N CYS A 43 13.84 18.74 10.47
CA CYS A 43 14.64 17.53 10.45
C CYS A 43 13.75 16.32 10.78
N PHE A 44 13.92 15.23 10.01
CA PHE A 44 13.15 13.99 10.11
C PHE A 44 14.12 12.82 10.24
N ASP A 45 14.31 12.33 11.45
CA ASP A 45 15.22 11.22 11.73
C ASP A 45 14.67 9.91 11.16
N GLY A 46 15.50 9.15 10.46
CA GLY A 46 15.13 7.85 9.94
C GLY A 46 14.71 6.85 11.03
N GLY A 47 13.65 6.09 10.79
CA GLY A 47 13.22 5.03 11.69
C GLY A 47 14.18 3.84 11.71
N GLY A 48 14.09 3.00 12.77
CA GLY A 48 15.00 1.87 12.96
C GLY A 48 15.01 0.83 11.83
N GLY A 49 13.90 0.69 11.09
CA GLY A 49 13.79 -0.16 9.90
C GLY A 49 14.28 0.46 8.60
N GLY A 50 14.68 1.75 8.61
CA GLY A 50 15.07 2.49 7.40
C GLY A 50 13.91 3.20 6.72
N TYR A 51 12.83 3.52 7.42
CA TYR A 51 11.71 4.31 6.93
C TYR A 51 11.80 5.79 7.36
N LEU A 52 11.01 6.65 6.71
CA LEU A 52 10.94 8.08 6.98
C LEU A 52 9.67 8.46 7.76
N PRO A 53 9.77 9.20 8.89
CA PRO A 53 8.61 9.68 9.64
C PRO A 53 8.14 11.05 9.10
N LEU A 54 7.40 11.06 7.99
CA LEU A 54 6.94 12.29 7.33
C LEU A 54 5.50 12.70 7.71
N ALA A 55 5.00 12.26 8.87
CA ALA A 55 3.74 12.70 9.47
C ALA A 55 4.03 13.57 10.70
N PRO A 56 4.18 14.90 10.58
CA PRO A 56 4.59 15.78 11.69
C PRO A 56 3.53 15.88 12.79
N ARG A 57 2.28 15.67 12.43
CA ARG A 57 1.16 15.53 13.37
C ARG A 57 0.63 14.13 13.21
N HIS A 58 0.91 13.25 14.16
CA HIS A 58 0.35 11.91 14.16
C HIS A 58 -1.15 12.04 14.47
N PRO A 59 -2.06 11.95 13.49
CA PRO A 59 -3.50 12.20 13.72
C PRO A 59 -4.14 11.11 14.59
N GLY A 60 -3.35 10.16 15.07
CA GLY A 60 -3.86 8.89 15.61
C GLY A 60 -4.47 8.06 14.47
N GLY A 61 -4.40 6.78 14.53
CA GLY A 61 -4.91 5.89 13.48
C GLY A 61 -3.79 5.05 12.84
N GLY A 62 -4.15 4.31 11.82
CA GLY A 62 -3.32 3.25 11.28
C GLY A 62 -3.39 1.96 12.10
N ASP A 63 -3.00 0.88 11.49
CA ASP A 63 -3.08 -0.45 12.09
C ASP A 63 -2.17 -0.61 13.29
N ALA A 64 -2.66 -1.26 14.33
CA ALA A 64 -1.88 -1.68 15.48
C ALA A 64 -0.88 -2.77 15.11
N ARG A 65 0.17 -2.93 15.94
CA ARG A 65 1.25 -3.90 15.69
C ARG A 65 0.73 -5.32 15.44
N ASP A 66 -0.24 -5.78 16.21
CA ASP A 66 -0.75 -7.15 16.10
C ASP A 66 -1.55 -7.36 14.81
N ALA A 67 -2.32 -6.37 14.36
CA ALA A 67 -3.00 -6.39 13.06
C ALA A 67 -1.99 -6.46 11.90
N VAL A 68 -0.92 -5.67 11.95
CA VAL A 68 0.17 -5.71 10.96
C VAL A 68 0.86 -7.07 10.94
N ARG A 69 1.11 -7.69 12.12
CA ARG A 69 1.72 -9.02 12.21
C ARG A 69 0.83 -10.09 11.61
N ALA A 70 -0.45 -10.10 11.95
CA ALA A 70 -1.43 -11.04 11.41
C ALA A 70 -1.53 -10.92 9.89
N ARG A 71 -1.68 -9.69 9.35
CA ARG A 71 -1.70 -9.46 7.90
C ARG A 71 -0.40 -9.90 7.22
N SER A 72 0.76 -9.58 7.79
CA SER A 72 2.05 -10.04 7.28
C SER A 72 2.15 -11.57 7.25
N HIS A 73 1.68 -12.25 8.29
CA HIS A 73 1.65 -13.71 8.34
C HIS A 73 0.81 -14.28 7.20
N PHE A 74 -0.45 -13.82 7.06
CA PHE A 74 -1.37 -14.30 6.03
C PHE A 74 -0.84 -14.05 4.61
N LEU A 75 -0.34 -12.84 4.32
CA LEU A 75 0.17 -12.50 3.00
C LEU A 75 1.45 -13.27 2.65
N ASN A 76 2.33 -13.52 3.64
CA ASN A 76 3.53 -14.33 3.44
C ASN A 76 3.22 -15.81 3.21
N SER A 77 2.07 -16.31 3.65
CA SER A 77 1.60 -17.67 3.36
C SER A 77 1.16 -17.88 1.90
N GLY A 78 1.18 -16.81 1.07
CA GLY A 78 1.00 -16.89 -0.38
C GLY A 78 -0.45 -16.91 -0.85
N TYR A 79 -1.42 -16.82 0.04
CA TYR A 79 -2.85 -16.87 -0.32
C TYR A 79 -3.28 -15.78 -1.33
N TYR A 80 -2.64 -14.60 -1.30
CA TYR A 80 -2.94 -13.49 -2.22
C TYR A 80 -1.89 -13.29 -3.32
N GLU A 81 -1.00 -14.28 -3.52
CA GLU A 81 0.01 -14.21 -4.59
C GLU A 81 -0.61 -14.06 -5.99
N PRO A 82 -1.73 -14.75 -6.36
CA PRO A 82 -2.34 -14.53 -7.67
C PRO A 82 -2.84 -13.10 -7.88
N ALA A 83 -3.35 -12.45 -6.83
CA ALA A 83 -3.80 -11.05 -6.90
C ALA A 83 -2.60 -10.08 -7.00
N ARG A 84 -1.51 -10.31 -6.25
CA ARG A 84 -0.27 -9.54 -6.37
C ARG A 84 0.34 -9.66 -7.76
N ALA A 85 0.42 -10.86 -8.30
CA ALA A 85 0.92 -11.09 -9.66
C ALA A 85 0.04 -10.40 -10.72
N ALA A 86 -1.29 -10.38 -10.53
CA ALA A 86 -2.20 -9.67 -11.40
C ALA A 86 -1.98 -8.15 -11.36
N LEU A 87 -1.80 -7.57 -10.15
CA LEU A 87 -1.46 -6.16 -10.00
C LEU A 87 -0.14 -5.82 -10.71
N CYS A 88 0.90 -6.65 -10.53
CA CYS A 88 2.20 -6.42 -11.17
C CYS A 88 2.10 -6.47 -12.71
N ARG A 89 1.32 -7.40 -13.26
CA ARG A 89 1.05 -7.44 -14.71
C ARG A 89 0.30 -6.21 -15.19
N LEU A 90 -0.76 -5.81 -14.47
CA LEU A 90 -1.53 -4.61 -14.80
C LEU A 90 -0.65 -3.35 -14.74
N ALA A 91 0.24 -3.25 -13.73
CA ALA A 91 1.20 -2.17 -13.63
C ALA A 91 2.16 -2.13 -14.84
N ALA A 92 2.68 -3.28 -15.29
CA ALA A 92 3.54 -3.38 -16.46
C ALA A 92 2.83 -3.01 -17.79
N GLU A 93 1.52 -3.20 -17.86
CA GLU A 93 0.70 -2.80 -19.03
C GLU A 93 0.45 -1.29 -19.07
N HIS A 94 0.35 -0.64 -17.91
CA HIS A 94 -0.15 0.73 -17.80
C HIS A 94 0.91 1.78 -17.44
N PHE A 95 2.01 1.39 -16.79
CA PHE A 95 3.06 2.33 -16.39
C PHE A 95 4.32 2.18 -17.24
N PRO A 96 5.09 3.24 -17.43
CA PRO A 96 6.36 3.17 -18.17
C PRO A 96 7.35 2.26 -17.43
N SER A 97 8.14 1.50 -18.18
CA SER A 97 9.20 0.66 -17.61
C SER A 97 10.18 1.52 -16.77
N GLY A 98 10.47 1.07 -15.56
CA GLY A 98 11.31 1.84 -14.62
C GLY A 98 10.61 3.07 -14.02
N GLY A 99 9.31 3.25 -14.27
CA GLY A 99 8.53 4.39 -13.77
C GLY A 99 8.52 4.50 -12.25
N CYS A 100 8.29 5.72 -11.77
CA CYS A 100 8.13 6.04 -10.34
C CYS A 100 6.68 5.85 -9.93
N LEU A 101 6.42 4.91 -9.03
CA LEU A 101 5.10 4.62 -8.51
C LEU A 101 4.96 5.03 -7.05
N LEU A 102 3.78 5.50 -6.68
CA LEU A 102 3.37 5.75 -5.31
C LEU A 102 2.36 4.67 -4.89
N ASP A 103 2.68 3.91 -3.83
CA ASP A 103 1.77 2.96 -3.18
C ASP A 103 1.12 3.64 -1.98
N ALA A 104 -0.13 4.08 -2.18
CA ALA A 104 -0.89 4.87 -1.22
C ALA A 104 -1.68 3.94 -0.27
N GLY A 105 -1.24 3.88 0.99
CA GLY A 105 -1.71 2.89 1.97
C GLY A 105 -0.97 1.56 1.81
N CYS A 106 0.37 1.62 1.73
CA CYS A 106 1.21 0.47 1.38
C CYS A 106 1.23 -0.66 2.42
N GLY A 107 0.71 -0.42 3.62
CA GLY A 107 0.76 -1.37 4.71
C GLY A 107 2.18 -1.85 5.00
N GLU A 108 2.36 -3.17 5.12
CA GLU A 108 3.66 -3.81 5.32
C GLU A 108 4.43 -4.10 4.01
N GLY A 109 4.06 -3.41 2.91
CA GLY A 109 4.81 -3.40 1.66
C GLY A 109 4.66 -4.65 0.78
N TYR A 110 3.64 -5.47 1.00
CA TYR A 110 3.45 -6.71 0.23
C TYR A 110 3.32 -6.45 -1.28
N TYR A 111 2.50 -5.49 -1.67
CA TYR A 111 2.31 -5.09 -3.07
C TYR A 111 3.47 -4.24 -3.57
N SER A 112 3.95 -3.28 -2.77
CA SER A 112 5.09 -2.42 -3.11
C SER A 112 6.32 -3.22 -3.52
N ILE A 113 6.66 -4.29 -2.77
CA ILE A 113 7.81 -5.15 -3.08
C ILE A 113 7.58 -5.95 -4.38
N GLY A 114 6.35 -6.37 -4.66
CA GLY A 114 6.00 -7.01 -5.94
C GLY A 114 6.23 -6.06 -7.13
N LEU A 115 5.77 -4.82 -7.01
CA LEU A 115 5.98 -3.77 -8.02
C LEU A 115 7.46 -3.45 -8.21
N ALA A 116 8.22 -3.30 -7.12
CA ALA A 116 9.66 -3.07 -7.19
C ALA A 116 10.41 -4.26 -7.82
N ALA A 117 9.97 -5.49 -7.55
CA ALA A 117 10.53 -6.68 -8.19
C ALA A 117 10.22 -6.75 -9.69
N SER A 118 9.18 -6.06 -10.15
CA SER A 118 8.82 -5.89 -11.57
C SER A 118 9.56 -4.72 -12.25
N GLY A 119 10.50 -4.07 -11.56
CA GLY A 119 11.39 -3.05 -12.12
C GLY A 119 10.93 -1.60 -11.93
N PHE A 120 9.91 -1.34 -11.10
CA PHE A 120 9.47 0.01 -10.78
C PHE A 120 10.23 0.61 -9.59
N ALA A 121 10.38 1.92 -9.57
CA ALA A 121 10.78 2.68 -8.38
C ALA A 121 9.51 2.98 -7.55
N VAL A 122 9.47 2.55 -6.27
CA VAL A 122 8.23 2.58 -5.48
C VAL A 122 8.38 3.39 -4.19
N MET A 123 7.54 4.41 -4.03
CA MET A 123 7.36 5.12 -2.76
C MET A 123 6.10 4.60 -2.07
N GLY A 124 6.22 4.04 -0.88
CA GLY A 124 5.09 3.55 -0.07
C GLY A 124 4.78 4.48 1.10
N PHE A 125 3.53 4.88 1.25
CA PHE A 125 3.05 5.67 2.37
C PHE A 125 1.95 4.94 3.14
N ASP A 126 2.04 4.96 4.47
CA ASP A 126 0.99 4.46 5.38
C ASP A 126 1.01 5.25 6.70
N LEU A 127 -0.13 5.37 7.38
CA LEU A 127 -0.21 6.03 8.68
C LEU A 127 0.39 5.18 9.81
N SER A 128 0.36 3.85 9.68
CA SER A 128 0.87 2.94 10.69
C SER A 128 2.39 2.85 10.63
N LYS A 129 3.05 3.41 11.64
CA LYS A 129 4.51 3.25 11.78
C LYS A 129 4.94 1.77 11.86
N TYR A 130 4.07 0.89 12.37
CA TYR A 130 4.36 -0.53 12.47
C TYR A 130 4.32 -1.21 11.10
N ALA A 131 3.38 -0.81 10.26
CA ALA A 131 3.27 -1.27 8.89
C ALA A 131 4.46 -0.80 8.05
N VAL A 132 4.77 0.50 8.11
CA VAL A 132 5.90 1.10 7.37
C VAL A 132 7.25 0.53 7.83
N ASP A 133 7.46 0.29 9.13
CA ASP A 133 8.67 -0.38 9.64
C ASP A 133 8.79 -1.81 9.10
N ALA A 134 7.67 -2.55 9.04
CA ALA A 134 7.63 -3.89 8.45
C ALA A 134 7.92 -3.86 6.94
N ALA A 135 7.39 -2.88 6.20
CA ALA A 135 7.65 -2.68 4.78
C ALA A 135 9.14 -2.41 4.50
N ALA A 136 9.75 -1.50 5.25
CA ALA A 136 11.17 -1.17 5.12
C ALA A 136 12.06 -2.39 5.43
N ARG A 137 11.74 -3.16 6.48
CA ARG A 137 12.46 -4.41 6.80
C ARG A 137 12.31 -5.46 5.72
N ARG A 138 11.13 -5.61 5.13
CA ARG A 138 10.85 -6.51 4.01
C ARG A 138 11.70 -6.13 2.79
N ALA A 139 11.77 -4.86 2.44
CA ALA A 139 12.60 -4.36 1.34
C ALA A 139 14.08 -4.65 1.59
N ARG A 140 14.56 -4.41 2.80
CA ARG A 140 15.94 -4.71 3.19
C ARG A 140 16.26 -6.21 3.08
N ALA A 141 15.37 -7.08 3.56
CA ALA A 141 15.54 -8.53 3.48
C ALA A 141 15.59 -9.00 2.01
N GLU A 142 14.76 -8.42 1.14
CA GLU A 142 14.74 -8.77 -0.28
C GLU A 142 16.02 -8.31 -1.00
N ARG A 143 16.56 -7.10 -0.69
CA ARG A 143 17.86 -6.64 -1.18
C ARG A 143 19.00 -7.60 -0.80
N LEU A 144 19.05 -8.01 0.47
CA LEU A 144 20.07 -8.94 0.97
C LEU A 144 19.97 -10.30 0.29
N ARG A 145 18.75 -10.79 0.03
CA ARG A 145 18.51 -12.09 -0.61
C ARG A 145 18.98 -12.11 -2.08
N LYS A 146 18.75 -11.02 -2.81
CA LYS A 146 19.08 -10.93 -4.23
C LYS A 146 20.57 -10.72 -4.50
N ALA A 147 21.36 -10.35 -3.48
CA ALA A 147 22.79 -10.03 -3.60
C ALA A 147 23.09 -9.00 -4.73
N SER A 148 22.06 -8.33 -5.26
CA SER A 148 22.20 -7.39 -6.35
C SER A 148 22.52 -6.00 -5.79
N ARG A 149 23.56 -5.38 -6.35
CA ARG A 149 23.88 -3.96 -6.11
C ARG A 149 22.85 -3.00 -6.72
N ASP A 150 22.02 -3.47 -7.65
CA ASP A 150 20.81 -2.80 -8.08
C ASP A 150 19.76 -2.97 -6.98
N GLY A 151 19.82 -2.06 -6.00
CA GLY A 151 18.95 -2.04 -4.86
C GLY A 151 17.49 -2.05 -5.31
N SER A 152 16.61 -2.68 -4.54
CA SER A 152 15.19 -2.46 -4.74
C SER A 152 14.95 -0.96 -4.64
N HIS A 153 14.47 -0.36 -5.73
CA HIS A 153 14.14 1.05 -5.81
C HIS A 153 12.90 1.33 -4.97
N THR A 154 13.07 1.33 -3.64
CA THR A 154 11.97 1.54 -2.69
C THR A 154 12.29 2.57 -1.65
N LEU A 155 11.26 3.32 -1.25
CA LEU A 155 11.27 4.25 -0.15
C LEU A 155 9.96 4.08 0.62
N PHE A 156 10.02 3.95 1.94
CA PHE A 156 8.81 3.85 2.77
C PHE A 156 8.75 4.99 3.78
N ALA A 157 7.57 5.60 3.91
CA ALA A 157 7.38 6.73 4.81
C ALA A 157 6.06 6.64 5.59
N VAL A 158 6.09 7.04 6.85
CA VAL A 158 4.87 7.30 7.61
C VAL A 158 4.28 8.62 7.11
N GLY A 159 3.06 8.57 6.57
CA GLY A 159 2.37 9.74 6.03
C GLY A 159 0.90 9.46 5.75
N SER A 160 0.08 10.52 5.70
CA SER A 160 -1.32 10.43 5.33
C SER A 160 -1.46 10.42 3.82
N VAL A 161 -2.30 9.52 3.29
CA VAL A 161 -2.66 9.52 1.86
C VAL A 161 -3.50 10.73 1.45
N PHE A 162 -4.09 11.43 2.44
CA PHE A 162 -4.88 12.65 2.22
C PHE A 162 -4.04 13.93 2.21
N GLU A 163 -2.76 13.84 2.60
CA GLU A 163 -1.81 14.95 2.61
C GLU A 163 -0.41 14.36 2.40
N LEU A 164 -0.09 14.01 1.16
CA LEU A 164 1.16 13.35 0.81
C LEU A 164 2.30 14.37 0.75
N PRO A 165 3.42 14.16 1.44
CA PRO A 165 4.61 15.00 1.34
C PRO A 165 5.39 14.69 0.05
N VAL A 166 4.72 14.84 -1.08
CA VAL A 166 5.17 14.51 -2.43
C VAL A 166 4.84 15.67 -3.36
N ARG A 167 5.77 16.03 -4.23
CA ARG A 167 5.60 17.12 -5.21
C ARG A 167 4.44 16.85 -6.16
N ASP A 168 3.89 17.95 -6.69
CA ASP A 168 2.91 17.89 -7.76
C ASP A 168 3.52 17.27 -9.02
N ALA A 169 2.72 16.53 -9.77
CA ALA A 169 3.04 16.01 -11.11
C ALA A 169 4.42 15.32 -11.19
N CYS A 170 4.78 14.49 -10.22
CA CYS A 170 6.12 13.87 -10.16
C CYS A 170 6.13 12.34 -10.26
N VAL A 171 4.97 11.65 -10.10
CA VAL A 171 4.90 10.19 -10.21
C VAL A 171 4.21 9.76 -11.50
N ASP A 172 4.67 8.65 -12.07
CA ASP A 172 4.10 8.06 -13.28
C ASP A 172 2.81 7.30 -13.00
N GLY A 173 2.69 6.77 -11.78
CA GLY A 173 1.52 6.04 -11.34
C GLY A 173 1.29 6.08 -9.83
N VAL A 174 0.02 5.93 -9.47
CA VAL A 174 -0.41 5.69 -8.09
C VAL A 174 -1.11 4.33 -8.04
N VAL A 175 -0.80 3.55 -7.01
CA VAL A 175 -1.47 2.30 -6.68
C VAL A 175 -2.09 2.45 -5.30
N ASN A 176 -3.37 2.03 -5.16
CA ASN A 176 -4.10 2.08 -3.90
C ASN A 176 -4.85 0.75 -3.72
N VAL A 177 -4.40 -0.09 -2.78
CA VAL A 177 -4.92 -1.45 -2.59
C VAL A 177 -5.53 -1.61 -1.21
N PHE A 178 -6.84 -1.81 -1.12
CA PHE A 178 -7.59 -1.94 0.15
C PHE A 178 -7.31 -0.81 1.16
N ALA A 179 -7.05 0.38 0.66
CA ALA A 179 -6.74 1.55 1.48
C ALA A 179 -7.71 2.70 1.19
N PRO A 180 -7.85 3.69 2.09
CA PRO A 180 -8.63 4.87 1.81
C PRO A 180 -8.19 5.56 0.52
N CYS A 181 -9.14 5.92 -0.33
CA CYS A 181 -8.87 6.61 -1.59
C CYS A 181 -8.92 8.12 -1.38
N ALA A 182 -7.89 8.83 -1.85
CA ALA A 182 -7.78 10.29 -1.82
C ALA A 182 -7.62 10.84 -3.26
N PRO A 183 -8.67 10.83 -4.09
CA PRO A 183 -8.57 11.04 -5.52
C PRO A 183 -7.95 12.37 -5.92
N ALA A 184 -8.28 13.46 -5.22
CA ALA A 184 -7.72 14.79 -5.49
C ALA A 184 -6.20 14.83 -5.23
N GLU A 185 -5.76 14.20 -4.14
CA GLU A 185 -4.35 14.13 -3.79
C GLU A 185 -3.57 13.21 -4.75
N PHE A 186 -4.19 12.10 -5.17
CA PHE A 186 -3.61 11.22 -6.18
C PHE A 186 -3.49 11.91 -7.54
N ALA A 187 -4.52 12.66 -7.94
CA ALA A 187 -4.46 13.48 -9.15
C ALA A 187 -3.37 14.56 -9.06
N ARG A 188 -3.17 15.20 -7.90
CA ARG A 188 -2.12 16.21 -7.69
C ARG A 188 -0.73 15.67 -7.97
N VAL A 189 -0.38 14.51 -7.40
CA VAL A 189 0.97 13.94 -7.50
C VAL A 189 1.24 13.26 -8.83
N LEU A 190 0.22 12.80 -9.56
CA LEU A 190 0.34 12.19 -10.87
C LEU A 190 0.81 13.20 -11.91
N LYS A 191 1.76 12.79 -12.74
CA LYS A 191 2.12 13.52 -13.98
C LYS A 191 0.89 13.63 -14.90
N PRO A 192 0.85 14.62 -15.81
CA PRO A 192 -0.14 14.64 -16.88
C PRO A 192 -0.15 13.32 -17.64
N GLY A 193 -1.33 12.72 -17.84
CA GLY A 193 -1.47 11.40 -18.46
C GLY A 193 -1.04 10.21 -17.57
N GLY A 194 -0.54 10.46 -16.37
CA GLY A 194 -0.24 9.43 -15.37
C GLY A 194 -1.50 8.66 -14.95
N LYS A 195 -1.33 7.48 -14.37
CA LYS A 195 -2.46 6.59 -14.09
C LYS A 195 -2.56 6.22 -12.62
N LEU A 196 -3.81 6.01 -12.18
CA LEU A 196 -4.14 5.49 -10.87
C LEU A 196 -4.73 4.08 -11.01
N ILE A 197 -4.21 3.12 -10.28
CA ILE A 197 -4.82 1.79 -10.11
C ILE A 197 -5.41 1.71 -8.70
N VAL A 198 -6.73 1.61 -8.59
CA VAL A 198 -7.43 1.32 -7.35
C VAL A 198 -7.82 -0.16 -7.33
N ALA A 199 -7.47 -0.87 -6.28
CA ALA A 199 -7.83 -2.27 -6.10
C ALA A 199 -8.62 -2.48 -4.81
N GLY A 200 -9.75 -3.15 -4.93
CA GLY A 200 -10.66 -3.44 -3.82
C GLY A 200 -11.29 -4.83 -3.91
N ALA A 201 -12.17 -5.12 -2.96
CA ALA A 201 -12.91 -6.37 -2.93
C ALA A 201 -13.93 -6.40 -4.08
N GLY A 202 -13.80 -7.38 -4.97
CA GLY A 202 -14.86 -7.69 -5.94
C GLY A 202 -16.08 -8.30 -5.26
N GLU A 203 -17.18 -8.42 -6.00
CA GLU A 203 -18.48 -8.84 -5.46
C GLU A 203 -18.42 -10.14 -4.65
N GLU A 204 -17.72 -11.15 -5.16
CA GLU A 204 -17.60 -12.48 -4.55
C GLU A 204 -16.42 -12.64 -3.57
N HIS A 205 -15.77 -11.54 -3.19
CA HIS A 205 -14.60 -11.60 -2.32
C HIS A 205 -14.94 -12.15 -0.93
N LEU A 206 -14.26 -13.22 -0.52
CA LEU A 206 -14.36 -13.90 0.77
C LEU A 206 -15.77 -14.40 1.12
N MET A 207 -16.55 -14.86 0.13
CA MET A 207 -17.92 -15.36 0.38
C MET A 207 -17.94 -16.57 1.29
N GLY A 208 -16.92 -17.45 1.24
CA GLY A 208 -16.81 -18.59 2.19
C GLY A 208 -16.66 -18.11 3.63
N LEU A 209 -15.82 -17.08 3.86
CA LEU A 209 -15.67 -16.49 5.19
C LEU A 209 -16.97 -15.82 5.66
N LYS A 210 -17.66 -15.08 4.78
CA LYS A 210 -18.94 -14.46 5.12
C LYS A 210 -19.99 -15.50 5.53
N ARG A 211 -20.11 -16.62 4.78
CA ARG A 211 -21.04 -17.72 5.10
C ARG A 211 -20.72 -18.39 6.44
N LEU A 212 -19.44 -18.43 6.82
CA LEU A 212 -19.04 -18.95 8.13
C LEU A 212 -19.42 -18.00 9.26
N LEU A 213 -19.29 -16.68 9.04
CA LEU A 213 -19.49 -15.66 10.08
C LEU A 213 -20.94 -15.23 10.26
N TYR A 214 -21.73 -15.22 9.18
CA TYR A 214 -23.07 -14.61 9.14
C TYR A 214 -24.13 -15.59 8.63
N ASP A 215 -25.34 -15.46 9.14
CA ASP A 215 -26.48 -16.25 8.71
C ASP A 215 -27.03 -15.78 7.35
N GLU A 216 -26.95 -14.45 7.09
CA GLU A 216 -27.24 -13.85 5.81
C GLU A 216 -25.99 -13.18 5.23
N THR A 217 -25.74 -13.39 3.95
CA THR A 217 -24.55 -12.84 3.27
C THR A 217 -24.95 -11.94 2.12
N HIS A 218 -24.22 -10.82 1.98
CA HIS A 218 -24.37 -9.90 0.86
C HIS A 218 -23.05 -9.84 0.08
N VAL A 219 -23.17 -9.63 -1.23
CA VAL A 219 -22.01 -9.34 -2.11
C VAL A 219 -21.38 -8.00 -1.72
N ASN A 220 -20.11 -7.80 -2.07
CA ASN A 220 -19.45 -6.53 -1.82
C ASN A 220 -19.88 -5.51 -2.87
N ASP A 221 -19.91 -4.23 -2.48
CA ASP A 221 -19.99 -3.12 -3.42
C ASP A 221 -18.57 -2.73 -3.82
N SER A 222 -18.14 -3.19 -5.00
CA SER A 222 -16.78 -2.95 -5.51
C SER A 222 -16.55 -1.51 -5.99
N ARG A 223 -17.60 -0.69 -6.10
CA ARG A 223 -17.51 0.70 -6.57
C ARG A 223 -17.50 1.71 -5.45
N ARG A 224 -17.60 1.26 -4.21
CA ARG A 224 -17.54 2.13 -3.06
C ARG A 224 -16.17 2.81 -2.96
N ASP A 225 -16.19 4.10 -2.66
CA ASP A 225 -14.99 4.92 -2.43
C ASP A 225 -14.08 5.11 -3.68
N LEU A 226 -14.60 4.93 -4.90
CA LEU A 226 -13.90 5.24 -6.14
C LEU A 226 -13.88 6.75 -6.45
N PRO A 227 -12.91 7.22 -7.28
CA PRO A 227 -12.88 8.59 -7.77
C PRO A 227 -14.20 9.02 -8.42
N GLY A 228 -14.74 10.15 -8.01
CA GLY A 228 -15.91 10.78 -8.59
C GLY A 228 -15.58 11.63 -9.82
N ALA A 229 -16.61 12.23 -10.41
CA ALA A 229 -16.47 13.11 -11.58
C ALA A 229 -15.89 14.51 -11.26
N ASP A 230 -15.71 14.81 -9.99
CA ASP A 230 -15.19 16.08 -9.46
C ASP A 230 -13.66 16.18 -9.48
N VAL A 231 -12.98 15.11 -9.88
CA VAL A 231 -11.51 15.05 -9.98
C VAL A 231 -11.08 14.76 -11.41
N PRO A 232 -9.88 15.23 -11.85
CA PRO A 232 -9.40 15.04 -13.22
C PRO A 232 -8.86 13.61 -13.44
N LEU A 233 -9.68 12.60 -13.16
CA LEU A 233 -9.37 11.18 -13.27
C LEU A 233 -10.50 10.49 -14.04
N THR A 234 -10.22 9.98 -15.24
CA THR A 234 -11.19 9.27 -16.06
C THR A 234 -10.94 7.77 -16.00
N LEU A 235 -11.97 6.99 -15.65
CA LEU A 235 -11.91 5.53 -15.68
C LEU A 235 -11.65 5.04 -17.09
N SER A 236 -10.55 4.34 -17.30
CA SER A 236 -10.13 3.79 -18.58
C SER A 236 -10.28 2.27 -18.68
N GLU A 237 -10.20 1.55 -17.54
CA GLU A 237 -10.32 0.10 -17.52
C GLU A 237 -10.87 -0.39 -16.18
N ARG A 238 -11.64 -1.49 -16.21
CA ARG A 238 -11.95 -2.33 -15.04
C ARG A 238 -11.54 -3.76 -15.33
N ARG A 239 -10.82 -4.38 -14.42
CA ARG A 239 -10.40 -5.78 -14.52
C ARG A 239 -10.69 -6.51 -13.21
N THR A 240 -11.38 -7.64 -13.30
CA THR A 240 -11.64 -8.52 -12.15
C THR A 240 -10.72 -9.73 -12.22
N VAL A 241 -10.11 -10.06 -11.08
CA VAL A 241 -9.30 -11.28 -10.91
C VAL A 241 -9.91 -12.10 -9.80
N SER A 242 -10.36 -13.32 -10.13
CA SER A 242 -11.02 -14.21 -9.19
C SER A 242 -10.34 -15.58 -9.18
N PHE A 243 -10.22 -16.15 -7.97
CA PHE A 243 -9.71 -17.50 -7.75
C PHE A 243 -10.28 -18.05 -6.45
N SER A 244 -10.12 -19.35 -6.24
CA SER A 244 -10.46 -19.98 -4.96
C SER A 244 -9.21 -20.20 -4.13
N MET A 245 -9.34 -20.09 -2.81
CA MET A 245 -8.28 -20.45 -1.87
C MET A 245 -8.82 -21.34 -0.77
N THR A 246 -7.97 -22.23 -0.27
CA THR A 246 -8.22 -23.00 0.95
C THR A 246 -7.27 -22.50 2.03
N VAL A 247 -7.83 -21.93 3.08
CA VAL A 247 -7.09 -21.49 4.26
C VAL A 247 -7.10 -22.62 5.27
N GLU A 248 -5.92 -23.10 5.66
CA GLU A 248 -5.75 -24.19 6.59
C GLU A 248 -5.05 -23.74 7.87
N GLY A 249 -5.51 -24.28 8.99
CA GLY A 249 -4.96 -24.02 10.30
C GLY A 249 -5.49 -22.75 10.96
N ARG A 250 -5.64 -22.83 12.26
CA ARG A 250 -6.24 -21.81 13.11
C ARG A 250 -5.54 -20.44 12.95
N GLU A 251 -4.22 -20.44 12.96
CA GLU A 251 -3.44 -19.21 12.87
C GLU A 251 -3.71 -18.43 11.56
N ASN A 252 -3.81 -19.13 10.43
CA ASN A 252 -4.13 -18.53 9.14
C ASN A 252 -5.57 -18.02 9.07
N LEU A 253 -6.53 -18.75 9.67
CA LEU A 253 -7.93 -18.31 9.74
C LEU A 253 -8.09 -17.05 10.59
N ASP A 254 -7.44 -17.00 11.76
CA ASP A 254 -7.45 -15.83 12.63
C ASP A 254 -6.75 -14.64 11.96
N ALA A 255 -5.66 -14.88 11.25
CA ALA A 255 -4.96 -13.85 10.49
C ALA A 255 -5.82 -13.29 9.36
N LEU A 256 -6.48 -14.15 8.57
CA LEU A 256 -7.44 -13.72 7.54
C LEU A 256 -8.58 -12.89 8.16
N PHE A 257 -9.20 -13.38 9.22
CA PHE A 257 -10.30 -12.69 9.87
C PHE A 257 -9.90 -11.31 10.39
N SER A 258 -8.76 -11.22 11.08
CA SER A 258 -8.28 -9.97 11.70
C SER A 258 -7.94 -8.86 10.70
N MET A 259 -7.59 -9.21 9.44
CA MET A 259 -7.31 -8.24 8.39
C MET A 259 -8.54 -7.73 7.64
N THR A 260 -9.72 -8.26 7.97
CA THR A 260 -10.99 -7.85 7.34
C THR A 260 -11.80 -6.93 8.25
N PRO A 261 -12.68 -6.06 7.68
CA PRO A 261 -13.60 -5.26 8.48
C PRO A 261 -14.61 -6.11 9.27
N TYR A 262 -14.73 -7.42 8.98
CA TYR A 262 -15.60 -8.35 9.68
C TYR A 262 -15.17 -8.56 11.14
N TYR A 263 -13.87 -8.43 11.43
CA TYR A 263 -13.31 -8.53 12.78
C TYR A 263 -14.09 -7.69 13.82
N TRP A 264 -14.48 -6.46 13.42
CA TRP A 264 -15.17 -5.52 14.29
C TRP A 264 -16.70 -5.67 14.31
N ARG A 265 -17.27 -6.46 13.39
CA ARG A 265 -18.72 -6.52 13.16
C ARG A 265 -19.33 -7.89 13.44
N THR A 266 -18.51 -8.92 13.65
CA THR A 266 -18.97 -10.30 13.81
C THR A 266 -19.47 -10.53 15.23
N SER A 267 -20.66 -11.15 15.34
CA SER A 267 -21.27 -11.58 16.61
C SER A 267 -20.43 -12.64 17.33
N ARG A 268 -20.71 -12.87 18.60
CA ARG A 268 -20.06 -13.94 19.37
C ARG A 268 -20.29 -15.32 18.75
N ASP A 269 -21.48 -15.58 18.21
CA ASP A 269 -21.81 -16.84 17.55
C ASP A 269 -21.01 -17.04 16.28
N GLY A 270 -20.87 -16.01 15.44
CA GLY A 270 -20.01 -16.02 14.26
C GLY A 270 -18.53 -16.24 14.62
N GLN A 271 -18.04 -15.59 15.67
CA GLN A 271 -16.69 -15.85 16.20
C GLN A 271 -16.55 -17.28 16.72
N GLY A 272 -17.58 -17.83 17.36
CA GLY A 272 -17.62 -19.22 17.79
C GLY A 272 -17.56 -20.21 16.62
N ARG A 273 -18.29 -19.94 15.52
CA ARG A 273 -18.21 -20.75 14.29
C ARG A 273 -16.80 -20.71 13.68
N LEU A 274 -16.20 -19.52 13.61
CA LEU A 274 -14.81 -19.39 13.14
C LEU A 274 -13.85 -20.15 14.06
N ALA A 275 -14.06 -20.07 15.39
CA ALA A 275 -13.24 -20.75 16.38
C ALA A 275 -13.29 -22.27 16.28
N ALA A 276 -14.36 -22.84 15.78
CA ALA A 276 -14.54 -24.28 15.58
C ALA A 276 -14.01 -24.77 14.21
N ALA A 277 -13.59 -23.88 13.33
CA ALA A 277 -13.11 -24.22 11.99
C ALA A 277 -11.59 -24.35 11.96
N ASP A 278 -11.07 -25.42 11.35
CA ASP A 278 -9.65 -25.63 11.07
C ASP A 278 -9.30 -25.42 9.58
N ARG A 279 -10.32 -25.35 8.73
CA ARG A 279 -10.20 -25.19 7.29
C ARG A 279 -11.34 -24.33 6.74
N LEU A 280 -11.02 -23.48 5.78
CA LEU A 280 -11.99 -22.65 5.08
C LEU A 280 -11.71 -22.63 3.58
N GLU A 281 -12.68 -23.01 2.78
CA GLU A 281 -12.68 -22.75 1.34
C GLU A 281 -13.44 -21.46 1.06
N THR A 282 -12.82 -20.56 0.31
CA THR A 282 -13.43 -19.27 -0.02
C THR A 282 -13.01 -18.75 -1.37
N SER A 283 -13.89 -18.01 -2.02
CA SER A 283 -13.57 -17.23 -3.21
C SER A 283 -12.75 -16.00 -2.83
N VAL A 284 -11.81 -15.64 -3.68
CA VAL A 284 -11.08 -14.38 -3.67
C VAL A 284 -11.41 -13.66 -4.96
N SER A 285 -11.86 -12.41 -4.87
CA SER A 285 -12.15 -11.59 -6.03
C SER A 285 -11.62 -10.18 -5.79
N PHE A 286 -10.75 -9.73 -6.68
CA PHE A 286 -10.20 -8.37 -6.68
C PHE A 286 -10.72 -7.64 -7.90
N ASP A 287 -11.30 -6.47 -7.71
CA ASP A 287 -11.59 -5.53 -8.77
C ASP A 287 -10.49 -4.47 -8.83
N PHE A 288 -9.89 -4.32 -10.01
CA PHE A 288 -8.92 -3.29 -10.34
C PHE A 288 -9.59 -2.26 -11.24
N PHE A 289 -9.50 -0.99 -10.87
CA PHE A 289 -9.97 0.15 -11.64
C PHE A 289 -8.79 1.00 -12.04
N VAL A 290 -8.58 1.18 -13.33
CA VAL A 290 -7.51 2.01 -13.89
C VAL A 290 -8.09 3.34 -14.33
N TYR A 291 -7.57 4.42 -13.77
CA TYR A 291 -7.92 5.78 -14.14
C TYR A 291 -6.73 6.45 -14.84
N THR A 292 -7.01 7.32 -15.78
CA THR A 292 -6.00 8.18 -16.40
C THR A 292 -6.25 9.62 -16.00
N LYS A 293 -5.17 10.32 -15.54
CA LYS A 293 -5.24 11.75 -15.27
C LYS A 293 -5.45 12.50 -16.58
N THR A 294 -6.54 13.26 -16.66
CA THR A 294 -6.81 14.12 -17.80
C THR A 294 -5.76 15.23 -17.91
N VAL A 295 -5.39 15.56 -19.12
CA VAL A 295 -4.53 16.70 -19.43
C VAL A 295 -5.49 17.83 -19.76
N ASP A 296 -5.44 18.94 -19.01
CA ASP A 296 -6.13 20.16 -19.40
C ASP A 296 -5.50 20.65 -20.72
N GLU A 297 -6.31 20.80 -21.76
CA GLU A 297 -5.90 21.34 -23.06
C GLU A 297 -5.58 22.84 -22.96
#